data_7106e14d0ce124dfe964573ee269dbdb
#
_entry.id   7106e14d0ce124dfe964573ee269dbdb
#
_cell.length_a   1.000
_cell.length_b   1.000
_cell.length_c   1.000
_cell.angle_alpha   90.00
_cell.angle_beta   90.00
_cell.angle_gamma   90.00
#
_symmetry.space_group_name_H-M   'P 1'
#
loop_
_entity.id
_entity.type
_entity.pdbx_description
1 polymer ?
#
loop_
_entity_poly.entity_id
_entity_poly.type
_entity_poly.pdbx_seq_one_letter_code
_entity_poly.pdbx_strand_id
1 'polypeptide(L)'
;MGVGPGGPLGLPLALEPRPRIPLPGQWTFWADTMVGSRALGNVDVSSFYCVRRLSAFGHGNVTVNLPSGLDTGRMLTLWSWRLWAFYDGLPYWCGVPTGVADQDGSAHVQFTLIELPGYLTRRQWDYYPDRSYDKAEQTAIAADIAEPLADVGVPVVTAPGVVVLRDRRYEYLEGGSRGQLLINLAGVLDGPEFRADYRMTTAGRPECTLRIAYPRVGSDISGLGLTVPGAVVGYRAQWDSDQLRTRTFAVGDLAHDAGEDAVRPVVVADLPNPELPRLDAVDDWPGTILESTLAERAETAAQIQAIPGQQISGSPPESFPPITSYGPGDTVTINAVTPLVPAGVEFTGRLQQIEVNAATGVATWTVALTQPPQRLRESLAGGLVRLDTATSDAFRSGGLRIVTGGP
;
A
#
# COMPACT_ATOMS: atom_id res chain seq x y z
N MET A 1 1.89 -6.58 73.79
CA MET A 1 2.87 -6.18 72.79
C MET A 1 2.63 -7.04 71.55
N GLY A 2 1.92 -6.52 70.56
CA GLY A 2 1.58 -7.24 69.35
C GLY A 2 2.39 -6.66 68.18
N VAL A 3 3.22 -7.49 67.60
CA VAL A 3 3.98 -7.15 66.36
C VAL A 3 3.03 -7.43 65.19
N GLY A 4 2.65 -6.39 64.47
CA GLY A 4 1.86 -6.50 63.24
C GLY A 4 2.68 -7.07 62.08
N PRO A 5 2.09 -7.83 61.14
CA PRO A 5 2.80 -8.36 60.01
C PRO A 5 3.10 -7.20 59.00
N GLY A 6 4.36 -7.08 58.68
CA GLY A 6 4.82 -6.17 57.60
C GLY A 6 4.21 -6.57 56.27
N GLY A 7 3.52 -5.63 55.63
CA GLY A 7 3.01 -5.80 54.25
C GLY A 7 4.16 -5.99 53.23
N PRO A 8 3.90 -6.64 52.13
CA PRO A 8 4.91 -6.87 51.09
C PRO A 8 5.40 -5.53 50.54
N LEU A 9 6.70 -5.30 50.64
CA LEU A 9 7.39 -4.20 49.97
C LEU A 9 7.08 -4.34 48.47
N GLY A 10 6.31 -3.39 47.95
CA GLY A 10 6.04 -3.29 46.52
C GLY A 10 7.36 -3.23 45.75
N LEU A 11 7.65 -4.24 44.97
CA LEU A 11 8.76 -4.17 44.01
C LEU A 11 8.54 -2.95 43.13
N PRO A 12 9.58 -2.13 42.91
CA PRO A 12 9.46 -1.01 42.00
C PRO A 12 9.00 -1.54 40.67
N LEU A 13 7.86 -1.02 40.15
CA LEU A 13 7.40 -1.26 38.78
C LEU A 13 8.59 -0.98 37.86
N ALA A 14 9.13 -2.03 37.25
CA ALA A 14 10.18 -1.88 36.26
C ALA A 14 9.64 -0.90 35.21
N LEU A 15 10.26 0.27 35.12
CA LEU A 15 9.92 1.25 34.09
C LEU A 15 10.01 0.55 32.75
N GLU A 16 8.90 0.48 32.03
CA GLU A 16 8.91 -0.08 30.68
C GLU A 16 9.98 0.61 29.84
N PRO A 17 10.83 -0.13 29.13
CA PRO A 17 11.85 0.47 28.29
C PRO A 17 11.18 1.39 27.27
N ARG A 18 11.60 2.64 27.22
CA ARG A 18 11.12 3.61 26.22
C ARG A 18 12.05 3.60 25.02
N PRO A 19 11.52 3.87 23.80
CA PRO A 19 12.37 4.08 22.63
C PRO A 19 13.44 5.13 22.92
N ARG A 20 14.66 4.90 22.48
CA ARG A 20 15.71 5.91 22.57
C ARG A 20 15.36 7.10 21.68
N ILE A 21 15.55 8.31 22.16
CA ILE A 21 15.43 9.52 21.34
C ILE A 21 16.70 9.60 20.48
N PRO A 22 16.60 9.51 19.16
CA PRO A 22 17.76 9.51 18.27
C PRO A 22 18.31 10.91 18.05
N LEU A 23 19.51 10.98 17.50
CA LEU A 23 20.03 12.20 16.87
C LEU A 23 19.34 12.41 15.52
N PRO A 24 19.24 13.66 15.02
CA PRO A 24 18.60 13.97 13.73
C PRO A 24 19.14 13.12 12.58
N GLY A 25 18.27 12.64 11.71
CA GLY A 25 18.62 11.77 10.57
C GLY A 25 18.92 10.31 10.94
N GLN A 26 18.64 9.89 12.18
CA GLN A 26 18.95 8.54 12.64
C GLN A 26 17.75 7.62 12.72
N TRP A 27 18.01 6.38 12.30
CA TRP A 27 17.10 5.26 12.52
C TRP A 27 17.33 4.64 13.89
N THR A 28 16.23 4.36 14.58
CA THR A 28 16.24 3.52 15.79
C THR A 28 15.15 2.48 15.71
N PHE A 29 15.38 1.35 16.38
CA PHE A 29 14.50 0.20 16.27
C PHE A 29 14.10 -0.28 17.66
N TRP A 30 12.84 -0.61 17.79
CA TRP A 30 12.27 -1.08 19.03
C TRP A 30 11.27 -2.19 18.76
N ALA A 31 11.18 -3.17 19.66
CA ALA A 31 10.28 -4.29 19.54
C ALA A 31 9.28 -4.34 20.70
N ASP A 32 8.09 -4.81 20.39
CA ASP A 32 7.06 -5.17 21.36
C ASP A 32 6.33 -6.46 20.95
N THR A 33 5.50 -6.99 21.83
CA THR A 33 4.70 -8.18 21.52
C THR A 33 3.56 -7.83 20.56
N MET A 34 3.26 -8.75 19.65
CA MET A 34 2.17 -8.61 18.68
C MET A 34 0.82 -8.40 19.39
N VAL A 35 0.55 -9.18 20.44
CA VAL A 35 -0.65 -9.06 21.27
C VAL A 35 -0.28 -8.40 22.60
N GLY A 36 -1.11 -7.45 23.03
CA GLY A 36 -0.93 -6.72 24.29
C GLY A 36 0.16 -5.65 24.31
N SER A 37 0.90 -5.48 23.20
CA SER A 37 1.89 -4.39 23.00
C SER A 37 2.89 -4.25 24.17
N ARG A 38 3.32 -5.39 24.74
CA ARG A 38 4.31 -5.38 25.84
C ARG A 38 5.69 -5.10 25.27
N ALA A 39 6.36 -4.10 25.82
CA ALA A 39 7.72 -3.75 25.42
C ALA A 39 8.69 -4.93 25.55
N LEU A 40 9.48 -5.16 24.51
CA LEU A 40 10.58 -6.12 24.49
C LEU A 40 11.93 -5.42 24.56
N GLY A 41 12.06 -4.20 24.02
CA GLY A 41 13.24 -3.36 24.11
C GLY A 41 13.75 -2.86 22.77
N ASN A 42 14.88 -2.15 22.83
CA ASN A 42 15.56 -1.68 21.63
C ASN A 42 16.25 -2.87 20.93
N VAL A 43 16.29 -2.80 19.59
CA VAL A 43 16.89 -3.81 18.73
C VAL A 43 18.09 -3.19 18.03
N ASP A 44 19.24 -3.87 18.09
CA ASP A 44 20.42 -3.46 17.34
C ASP A 44 20.33 -3.98 15.91
N VAL A 45 20.21 -3.06 14.94
CA VAL A 45 19.95 -3.34 13.53
C VAL A 45 21.13 -2.83 12.71
N SER A 46 21.72 -3.71 11.90
CA SER A 46 22.81 -3.37 10.98
C SER A 46 22.29 -2.98 9.58
N SER A 47 21.15 -3.51 9.15
CA SER A 47 20.50 -3.08 7.91
C SER A 47 19.00 -3.14 8.03
N PHE A 48 18.33 -2.20 7.40
CA PHE A 48 16.88 -2.12 7.36
C PHE A 48 16.41 -1.63 5.99
N TYR A 49 15.45 -2.34 5.45
CA TYR A 49 14.74 -1.97 4.23
C TYR A 49 13.24 -2.14 4.47
N CYS A 50 12.46 -1.18 4.06
CA CYS A 50 11.01 -1.30 4.09
C CYS A 50 10.35 -0.64 2.89
N VAL A 51 9.16 -1.14 2.59
CA VAL A 51 8.27 -0.62 1.54
C VAL A 51 6.93 -0.30 2.17
N ARG A 52 6.42 0.89 1.91
CA ARG A 52 5.05 1.31 2.20
C ARG A 52 4.28 1.43 0.91
N ARG A 53 3.01 1.02 0.88
CA ARG A 53 2.18 0.99 -0.33
C ARG A 53 0.81 1.59 -0.12
N LEU A 54 0.27 2.14 -1.20
CA LEU A 54 -1.14 2.52 -1.27
C LEU A 54 -1.98 1.30 -1.66
N SER A 55 -3.07 1.07 -0.95
CA SER A 55 -4.04 0.00 -1.22
C SER A 55 -3.44 -1.41 -1.32
N ALA A 56 -2.31 -1.61 -0.65
CA ALA A 56 -1.62 -2.89 -0.49
C ALA A 56 -0.82 -2.88 0.82
N PHE A 57 -0.36 -4.05 1.26
CA PHE A 57 0.49 -4.14 2.44
C PHE A 57 1.97 -4.05 2.04
N GLY A 58 2.71 -3.26 2.80
CA GLY A 58 4.14 -3.15 2.65
C GLY A 58 4.89 -4.40 3.16
N HIS A 59 6.17 -4.42 2.91
CA HIS A 59 7.07 -5.48 3.39
C HIS A 59 8.42 -4.86 3.76
N GLY A 60 9.26 -5.65 4.41
CA GLY A 60 10.59 -5.20 4.77
C GLY A 60 11.54 -6.34 5.05
N ASN A 61 12.81 -5.99 5.14
CA ASN A 61 13.87 -6.88 5.59
C ASN A 61 14.70 -6.14 6.65
N VAL A 62 15.11 -6.86 7.67
CA VAL A 62 15.97 -6.32 8.72
C VAL A 62 17.06 -7.33 9.06
N THR A 63 18.29 -6.84 9.20
CA THR A 63 19.41 -7.63 9.74
C THR A 63 19.68 -7.14 11.16
N VAL A 64 19.55 -8.06 12.10
CA VAL A 64 19.71 -7.80 13.53
C VAL A 64 21.06 -8.33 13.98
N ASN A 65 21.83 -7.53 14.70
CA ASN A 65 23.07 -7.94 15.31
C ASN A 65 22.81 -8.75 16.59
N LEU A 66 23.55 -9.82 16.79
CA LEU A 66 23.48 -10.63 18.02
C LEU A 66 24.70 -10.35 18.93
N PRO A 67 24.50 -10.21 20.25
CA PRO A 67 23.23 -10.24 20.97
C PRO A 67 22.42 -8.96 20.76
N SER A 68 21.15 -9.09 20.41
CA SER A 68 20.29 -7.94 20.04
C SER A 68 19.60 -7.26 21.21
N GLY A 69 19.81 -7.70 22.43
CA GLY A 69 19.02 -7.31 23.59
C GLY A 69 17.66 -8.00 23.68
N LEU A 70 17.26 -8.74 22.64
CA LEU A 70 16.07 -9.59 22.65
C LEU A 70 16.45 -11.04 22.98
N ASP A 71 15.55 -11.73 23.67
CA ASP A 71 15.66 -13.18 23.86
C ASP A 71 15.59 -13.90 22.51
N THR A 72 16.65 -14.66 22.18
CA THR A 72 16.76 -15.39 20.92
C THR A 72 15.59 -16.35 20.69
N GLY A 73 15.12 -17.04 21.73
CA GLY A 73 13.95 -17.92 21.63
C GLY A 73 12.69 -17.16 21.19
N ARG A 74 12.50 -15.94 21.68
CA ARG A 74 11.40 -15.08 21.28
C ARG A 74 11.54 -14.56 19.86
N MET A 75 12.76 -14.17 19.45
CA MET A 75 13.01 -13.72 18.08
C MET A 75 12.63 -14.79 17.05
N LEU A 76 12.87 -16.07 17.36
CA LEU A 76 12.52 -17.19 16.48
C LEU A 76 11.02 -17.52 16.48
N THR A 77 10.24 -16.99 17.44
CA THR A 77 8.79 -17.18 17.46
C THR A 77 8.13 -16.13 16.55
N LEU A 78 8.12 -16.43 15.24
CA LEU A 78 7.52 -15.54 14.22
C LEU A 78 6.06 -15.24 14.57
N TRP A 79 5.55 -14.07 14.14
CA TRP A 79 4.21 -13.57 14.44
C TRP A 79 3.92 -13.28 15.91
N SER A 80 4.88 -13.44 16.82
CA SER A 80 4.69 -13.15 18.26
C SER A 80 5.11 -11.74 18.66
N TRP A 81 5.87 -11.07 17.83
CA TRP A 81 6.41 -9.75 18.07
C TRP A 81 6.40 -8.90 16.79
N ARG A 82 6.58 -7.60 16.96
CA ARG A 82 6.66 -6.63 15.88
C ARG A 82 7.83 -5.70 16.07
N LEU A 83 8.40 -5.24 14.98
CA LEU A 83 9.50 -4.29 14.92
C LEU A 83 8.97 -2.92 14.51
N TRP A 84 9.24 -1.94 15.32
CA TRP A 84 9.03 -0.53 15.03
C TRP A 84 10.33 0.09 14.52
N ALA A 85 10.26 0.75 13.38
CA ALA A 85 11.33 1.58 12.85
C ALA A 85 10.97 3.05 13.09
N PHE A 86 11.86 3.78 13.73
CA PHE A 86 11.71 5.21 14.00
C PHE A 86 12.73 5.98 13.18
N TYR A 87 12.29 7.08 12.63
CA TYR A 87 13.16 8.08 12.00
C TYR A 87 13.02 9.39 12.77
N ASP A 88 14.12 9.94 13.25
CA ASP A 88 14.15 11.14 14.12
C ASP A 88 13.20 11.07 15.34
N GLY A 89 13.07 9.88 15.92
CA GLY A 89 12.19 9.63 17.07
C GLY A 89 10.71 9.50 16.75
N LEU A 90 10.31 9.66 15.50
CA LEU A 90 8.94 9.45 15.03
C LEU A 90 8.79 8.06 14.41
N PRO A 91 7.72 7.31 14.74
CA PRO A 91 7.49 6.02 14.14
C PRO A 91 7.21 6.21 12.65
N TYR A 92 7.96 5.48 11.84
CA TYR A 92 7.86 5.53 10.38
C TYR A 92 7.22 4.28 9.81
N TRP A 93 7.51 3.12 10.41
CA TRP A 93 7.06 1.84 9.93
C TRP A 93 6.98 0.81 11.06
N CYS A 94 6.09 -0.17 10.91
CA CYS A 94 5.98 -1.30 11.81
C CYS A 94 5.75 -2.58 11.02
N GLY A 95 6.55 -3.60 11.28
CA GLY A 95 6.45 -4.89 10.62
C GLY A 95 6.48 -6.07 11.57
N VAL A 96 5.87 -7.16 11.10
CA VAL A 96 5.80 -8.43 11.81
C VAL A 96 6.70 -9.44 11.11
N PRO A 97 7.60 -10.14 11.83
CA PRO A 97 8.45 -11.15 11.24
C PRO A 97 7.65 -12.35 10.69
N THR A 98 7.86 -12.66 9.42
CA THR A 98 7.24 -13.78 8.71
C THR A 98 8.23 -14.85 8.31
N GLY A 99 9.52 -14.52 8.29
CA GLY A 99 10.62 -15.41 7.98
C GLY A 99 11.88 -14.99 8.72
N VAL A 100 12.78 -15.93 8.92
CA VAL A 100 14.09 -15.74 9.53
C VAL A 100 15.11 -16.58 8.80
N ALA A 101 16.29 -16.01 8.55
CA ALA A 101 17.43 -16.69 7.97
C ALA A 101 18.68 -16.37 8.78
N ASP A 102 19.47 -17.40 9.09
CA ASP A 102 20.82 -17.29 9.61
C ASP A 102 21.79 -17.55 8.46
N GLN A 103 22.82 -16.75 8.34
CA GLN A 103 23.83 -16.87 7.29
C GLN A 103 25.20 -17.20 7.91
N ASP A 104 25.73 -18.34 7.57
CA ASP A 104 27.13 -18.77 7.83
C ASP A 104 27.58 -18.68 9.29
N GLY A 105 26.66 -18.84 10.26
CA GLY A 105 27.00 -18.73 11.70
C GLY A 105 27.51 -17.35 12.09
N SER A 106 27.18 -16.34 11.31
CA SER A 106 27.50 -14.94 11.62
C SER A 106 26.71 -14.46 12.85
N ALA A 107 27.21 -13.41 13.49
CA ALA A 107 26.47 -12.76 14.58
C ALA A 107 25.28 -11.91 14.06
N HIS A 108 24.77 -12.22 12.88
CA HIS A 108 23.71 -11.49 12.21
C HIS A 108 22.58 -12.43 11.80
N VAL A 109 21.35 -12.01 12.07
CA VAL A 109 20.14 -12.75 11.67
C VAL A 109 19.26 -11.85 10.82
N GLN A 110 18.85 -12.34 9.65
CA GLN A 110 17.98 -11.61 8.75
C GLN A 110 16.54 -12.04 8.93
N PHE A 111 15.64 -11.07 9.09
CA PHE A 111 14.20 -11.28 9.12
C PHE A 111 13.54 -10.68 7.89
N THR A 112 12.60 -11.43 7.33
CA THR A 112 11.61 -10.92 6.40
C THR A 112 10.39 -10.48 7.18
N LEU A 113 9.87 -9.29 6.88
CA LEU A 113 8.78 -8.66 7.61
C LEU A 113 7.63 -8.32 6.66
N ILE A 114 6.41 -8.43 7.14
CA ILE A 114 5.24 -7.84 6.52
C ILE A 114 4.79 -6.62 7.35
N GLU A 115 4.34 -5.56 6.69
CA GLU A 115 3.77 -4.39 7.36
C GLU A 115 2.63 -4.81 8.31
N LEU A 116 2.52 -4.19 9.48
CA LEU A 116 1.62 -4.68 10.54
C LEU A 116 0.17 -4.92 10.11
N PRO A 117 -0.50 -4.07 9.30
CA PRO A 117 -1.84 -4.37 8.80
C PRO A 117 -1.89 -5.59 7.88
N GLY A 118 -0.75 -6.03 7.34
CA GLY A 118 -0.63 -7.27 6.58
C GLY A 118 -0.97 -8.53 7.40
N TYR A 119 -1.16 -8.42 8.71
CA TYR A 119 -1.78 -9.45 9.54
C TYR A 119 -3.08 -9.99 8.94
N LEU A 120 -3.84 -9.14 8.25
CA LEU A 120 -5.08 -9.53 7.56
C LEU A 120 -4.88 -10.63 6.51
N THR A 121 -3.66 -10.78 5.96
CA THR A 121 -3.35 -11.87 5.00
C THR A 121 -3.35 -13.25 5.65
N ARG A 122 -3.29 -13.30 7.00
CA ARG A 122 -3.35 -14.51 7.80
C ARG A 122 -4.71 -14.74 8.46
N ARG A 123 -5.64 -13.83 8.27
CA ARG A 123 -7.01 -13.96 8.76
C ARG A 123 -7.91 -14.35 7.61
N GLN A 124 -8.60 -15.48 7.75
CA GLN A 124 -9.60 -15.92 6.80
C GLN A 124 -10.93 -15.19 7.05
N TRP A 125 -11.75 -15.15 6.03
CA TRP A 125 -13.12 -14.72 6.17
C TRP A 125 -13.92 -15.83 6.85
N ASP A 126 -14.26 -15.64 8.12
CA ASP A 126 -14.78 -16.67 9.02
C ASP A 126 -16.22 -16.38 9.53
N TYR A 127 -16.96 -15.54 8.83
CA TYR A 127 -18.37 -15.31 9.13
C TYR A 127 -19.25 -16.45 8.61
N TYR A 128 -19.97 -17.10 9.51
CA TYR A 128 -20.97 -18.13 9.19
C TYR A 128 -22.34 -17.70 9.68
N PRO A 129 -23.42 -17.78 8.86
CA PRO A 129 -23.39 -18.06 7.41
C PRO A 129 -22.72 -16.96 6.62
N ASP A 130 -22.68 -17.09 5.26
CA ASP A 130 -22.16 -16.08 4.36
C ASP A 130 -22.65 -14.68 4.70
N ARG A 131 -21.79 -13.70 4.53
CA ARG A 131 -22.15 -12.31 4.80
C ARG A 131 -22.44 -11.57 3.52
N SER A 132 -23.65 -11.01 3.45
CA SER A 132 -24.09 -10.18 2.34
C SER A 132 -24.23 -8.73 2.78
N TYR A 133 -23.83 -7.81 1.90
CA TYR A 133 -23.99 -6.38 2.00
C TYR A 133 -24.91 -5.94 0.89
N ASP A 134 -26.06 -5.35 1.23
CA ASP A 134 -27.01 -4.77 0.28
C ASP A 134 -26.94 -3.27 0.43
N LYS A 135 -26.52 -2.60 -0.66
CA LYS A 135 -26.34 -1.13 -0.72
C LYS A 135 -25.62 -0.58 0.51
N ALA A 136 -24.58 -1.30 0.96
CA ALA A 136 -23.76 -0.87 2.07
C ALA A 136 -22.66 0.09 1.59
N GLU A 137 -22.31 1.05 2.44
CA GLU A 137 -21.24 2.00 2.18
C GLU A 137 -19.90 1.26 2.11
N GLN A 138 -19.11 1.49 1.05
CA GLN A 138 -17.91 0.68 0.77
C GLN A 138 -16.79 0.84 1.81
N THR A 139 -16.65 2.01 2.46
CA THR A 139 -15.63 2.17 3.53
C THR A 139 -16.06 1.46 4.79
N ALA A 140 -17.38 1.29 5.04
CA ALA A 140 -17.90 0.46 6.12
C ALA A 140 -17.64 -1.03 5.85
N ILE A 141 -17.82 -1.50 4.60
CA ILE A 141 -17.47 -2.86 4.20
C ILE A 141 -15.96 -3.09 4.41
N ALA A 142 -15.13 -2.14 3.99
CA ALA A 142 -13.67 -2.22 4.16
C ALA A 142 -13.26 -2.25 5.65
N ALA A 143 -13.92 -1.47 6.50
CA ALA A 143 -13.68 -1.47 7.94
C ALA A 143 -14.07 -2.79 8.59
N ASP A 144 -15.16 -3.39 8.16
CA ASP A 144 -15.60 -4.71 8.64
C ASP A 144 -14.64 -5.84 8.22
N ILE A 145 -14.13 -5.79 6.98
CA ILE A 145 -13.07 -6.69 6.53
C ILE A 145 -11.82 -6.53 7.41
N ALA A 146 -11.49 -5.31 7.80
CA ALA A 146 -10.31 -4.98 8.58
C ALA A 146 -10.50 -5.14 10.10
N GLU A 147 -11.68 -5.47 10.58
CA GLU A 147 -12.03 -5.59 12.02
C GLU A 147 -11.00 -6.38 12.84
N PRO A 148 -10.44 -7.54 12.39
CA PRO A 148 -9.49 -8.30 13.19
C PRO A 148 -8.17 -7.58 13.49
N LEU A 149 -7.91 -6.43 12.91
CA LEU A 149 -6.77 -5.60 13.28
C LEU A 149 -6.84 -5.12 14.74
N ALA A 150 -8.04 -5.07 15.32
CA ALA A 150 -8.24 -4.78 16.73
C ALA A 150 -7.54 -5.80 17.65
N ASP A 151 -7.45 -7.08 17.27
CA ASP A 151 -6.78 -8.14 18.02
C ASP A 151 -5.30 -7.83 18.26
N VAL A 152 -4.70 -7.05 17.36
CA VAL A 152 -3.28 -6.68 17.38
C VAL A 152 -3.07 -5.19 17.66
N GLY A 153 -4.12 -4.51 18.13
CA GLY A 153 -4.05 -3.12 18.57
C GLY A 153 -3.83 -2.13 17.44
N VAL A 154 -4.35 -2.40 16.23
CA VAL A 154 -4.33 -1.49 15.09
C VAL A 154 -5.73 -0.91 14.88
N PRO A 155 -5.98 0.35 15.24
CA PRO A 155 -7.24 1.02 14.95
C PRO A 155 -7.48 1.13 13.44
N VAL A 156 -8.74 0.92 13.05
CA VAL A 156 -9.22 1.20 11.70
C VAL A 156 -9.96 2.54 11.72
N VAL A 157 -9.52 3.47 10.89
CA VAL A 157 -10.12 4.80 10.80
C VAL A 157 -10.63 5.03 9.39
N THR A 158 -11.94 5.25 9.29
CA THR A 158 -12.57 5.67 8.04
C THR A 158 -12.67 7.19 8.02
N ALA A 159 -12.27 7.80 6.90
CA ALA A 159 -12.45 9.23 6.72
C ALA A 159 -13.82 9.52 6.09
N PRO A 160 -14.53 10.54 6.56
CA PRO A 160 -15.76 10.98 5.91
C PRO A 160 -15.44 11.45 4.49
N GLY A 161 -16.26 11.06 3.53
CA GLY A 161 -16.06 11.38 2.12
C GLY A 161 -17.35 11.17 1.32
N VAL A 162 -17.20 10.96 0.03
CA VAL A 162 -18.33 10.62 -0.84
C VAL A 162 -18.80 9.21 -0.54
N VAL A 163 -20.12 9.05 -0.33
CA VAL A 163 -20.74 7.75 -0.09
C VAL A 163 -20.88 6.99 -1.39
N VAL A 164 -20.29 5.80 -1.46
CA VAL A 164 -20.47 4.85 -2.56
C VAL A 164 -21.07 3.57 -2.00
N LEU A 165 -22.25 3.23 -2.48
CA LEU A 165 -22.96 2.03 -2.04
C LEU A 165 -22.59 0.84 -2.92
N ARG A 166 -22.40 -0.31 -2.30
CA ARG A 166 -22.00 -1.56 -2.96
C ARG A 166 -22.86 -2.70 -2.50
N ASP A 167 -23.16 -3.57 -3.43
CA ASP A 167 -23.66 -4.92 -3.16
C ASP A 167 -22.48 -5.87 -3.15
N ARG A 168 -22.29 -6.61 -2.05
CA ARG A 168 -21.19 -7.58 -1.92
C ARG A 168 -21.69 -8.80 -1.16
N ARG A 169 -21.19 -9.97 -1.56
CA ARG A 169 -21.35 -11.21 -0.83
C ARG A 169 -19.99 -11.85 -0.65
N TYR A 170 -19.68 -12.22 0.57
CA TYR A 170 -18.47 -12.96 0.92
C TYR A 170 -18.89 -14.28 1.53
N GLU A 171 -18.50 -15.35 0.87
CA GLU A 171 -18.82 -16.71 1.27
C GLU A 171 -17.88 -17.19 2.38
N TYR A 172 -18.42 -18.03 3.25
CA TYR A 172 -17.67 -18.58 4.39
C TYR A 172 -16.47 -19.39 3.90
N LEU A 173 -15.25 -18.98 4.33
CA LEU A 173 -13.95 -19.57 3.98
C LEU A 173 -13.57 -19.58 2.48
N GLU A 174 -14.45 -19.20 1.56
CA GLU A 174 -14.16 -19.22 0.12
C GLU A 174 -13.60 -17.89 -0.40
N GLY A 175 -13.89 -16.80 0.28
CA GLY A 175 -13.44 -15.45 -0.11
C GLY A 175 -11.93 -15.21 0.03
N GLY A 176 -11.17 -16.19 0.51
CA GLY A 176 -9.75 -16.04 0.78
C GLY A 176 -9.45 -15.26 2.07
N SER A 177 -8.24 -14.72 2.19
CA SER A 177 -7.88 -13.94 3.37
C SER A 177 -8.55 -12.56 3.37
N ARG A 178 -8.83 -12.02 4.56
CA ARG A 178 -9.37 -10.66 4.72
C ARG A 178 -8.47 -9.60 4.07
N GLY A 179 -7.15 -9.83 4.08
CA GLY A 179 -6.20 -8.97 3.38
C GLY A 179 -6.44 -8.94 1.87
N GLN A 180 -6.67 -10.09 1.26
CA GLN A 180 -6.99 -10.17 -0.17
C GLN A 180 -8.35 -9.54 -0.49
N LEU A 181 -9.36 -9.76 0.36
CA LEU A 181 -10.68 -9.13 0.20
C LEU A 181 -10.58 -7.60 0.25
N LEU A 182 -9.79 -7.06 1.16
CA LEU A 182 -9.57 -5.61 1.26
C LEU A 182 -8.87 -5.05 0.01
N ILE A 183 -7.82 -5.72 -0.47
CA ILE A 183 -7.13 -5.36 -1.71
C ILE A 183 -8.10 -5.43 -2.91
N ASN A 184 -8.90 -6.49 -3.00
CA ASN A 184 -9.88 -6.66 -4.08
C ASN A 184 -10.95 -5.56 -4.04
N LEU A 185 -11.42 -5.17 -2.85
CA LEU A 185 -12.39 -4.07 -2.71
C LEU A 185 -11.79 -2.72 -3.09
N ALA A 186 -10.51 -2.49 -2.75
CA ALA A 186 -9.80 -1.29 -3.16
C ALA A 186 -9.50 -1.23 -4.67
N GLY A 187 -9.36 -2.40 -5.30
CA GLY A 187 -9.05 -2.53 -6.73
C GLY A 187 -10.23 -2.38 -7.68
N VAL A 188 -11.47 -2.23 -7.18
CA VAL A 188 -12.64 -1.99 -8.07
C VAL A 188 -12.72 -0.52 -8.49
N LEU A 189 -13.46 -0.26 -9.56
CA LEU A 189 -13.76 1.11 -9.98
C LEU A 189 -14.39 1.90 -8.81
N ASP A 190 -13.84 3.09 -8.55
CA ASP A 190 -14.27 3.90 -7.40
C ASP A 190 -14.19 3.15 -6.06
N GLY A 191 -13.25 2.19 -5.94
CA GLY A 191 -12.99 1.49 -4.70
C GLY A 191 -12.38 2.39 -3.61
N PRO A 192 -12.51 2.01 -2.33
CA PRO A 192 -11.88 2.76 -1.25
C PRO A 192 -10.36 2.54 -1.28
N GLU A 193 -9.61 3.57 -0.94
CA GLU A 193 -8.17 3.43 -0.75
C GLU A 193 -7.84 3.17 0.72
N PHE A 194 -6.70 2.52 0.97
CA PHE A 194 -6.19 2.35 2.33
C PHE A 194 -4.67 2.47 2.41
N ARG A 195 -4.19 2.88 3.58
CA ARG A 195 -2.76 2.89 3.93
C ARG A 195 -2.55 2.74 5.44
N ALA A 196 -1.36 2.31 5.83
CA ALA A 196 -0.91 2.38 7.21
C ALA A 196 -0.35 3.78 7.53
N ASP A 197 -0.85 4.40 8.61
CA ASP A 197 -0.31 5.62 9.18
C ASP A 197 0.34 5.32 10.53
N TYR A 198 1.44 6.00 10.82
CA TYR A 198 2.23 5.80 12.03
C TYR A 198 2.33 7.09 12.82
N ARG A 199 2.14 7.02 14.12
CA ARG A 199 2.25 8.19 15.01
C ARG A 199 2.67 7.81 16.41
N MET A 200 3.13 8.79 17.18
CA MET A 200 3.23 8.67 18.62
C MET A 200 1.90 9.03 19.26
N THR A 201 1.44 8.20 20.19
CA THR A 201 0.30 8.54 21.04
C THR A 201 0.69 9.59 22.07
N THR A 202 -0.29 10.24 22.71
CA THR A 202 -0.06 11.17 23.83
C THR A 202 0.61 10.49 25.03
N ALA A 203 0.49 9.18 25.16
CA ALA A 203 1.18 8.37 26.17
C ALA A 203 2.64 8.04 25.80
N GLY A 204 3.15 8.53 24.66
CA GLY A 204 4.51 8.26 24.20
C GLY A 204 4.73 6.84 23.71
N ARG A 205 3.70 6.17 23.22
CA ARG A 205 3.78 4.84 22.59
C ARG A 205 3.57 4.97 21.07
N PRO A 206 4.28 4.18 20.26
CA PRO A 206 4.01 4.15 18.82
C PRO A 206 2.66 3.48 18.54
N GLU A 207 1.97 3.99 17.56
CA GLU A 207 0.69 3.45 17.08
C GLU A 207 0.72 3.35 15.56
N CYS A 208 0.23 2.22 15.06
CA CYS A 208 -0.09 2.02 13.65
C CYS A 208 -1.61 2.07 13.51
N THR A 209 -2.11 2.82 12.53
CA THR A 209 -3.54 2.95 12.24
C THR A 209 -3.75 2.58 10.78
N LEU A 210 -4.74 1.73 10.46
CA LEU A 210 -5.19 1.55 9.09
C LEU A 210 -6.19 2.66 8.75
N ARG A 211 -5.80 3.56 7.86
CA ARG A 211 -6.71 4.59 7.34
C ARG A 211 -7.35 4.09 6.05
N ILE A 212 -8.67 4.21 5.98
CA ILE A 212 -9.49 3.87 4.82
C ILE A 212 -10.27 5.12 4.41
N ALA A 213 -10.27 5.48 3.14
CA ALA A 213 -11.02 6.64 2.65
C ALA A 213 -11.46 6.47 1.19
N TYR A 214 -12.49 7.22 0.82
CA TYR A 214 -12.91 7.41 -0.55
C TYR A 214 -13.25 8.90 -0.76
N PRO A 215 -12.87 9.52 -1.88
CA PRO A 215 -12.26 8.93 -3.06
C PRO A 215 -10.76 8.64 -2.91
N ARG A 216 -10.11 9.13 -1.85
CA ARG A 216 -8.67 8.94 -1.67
C ARG A 216 -8.21 9.10 -0.22
N VAL A 217 -7.17 8.38 0.16
CA VAL A 217 -6.33 8.69 1.32
C VAL A 217 -5.20 9.63 0.89
N GLY A 218 -4.63 10.36 1.85
CA GLY A 218 -3.48 11.23 1.62
C GLY A 218 -3.83 12.68 1.41
N SER A 219 -2.80 13.50 1.32
CA SER A 219 -2.85 14.93 1.22
C SER A 219 -2.28 15.41 -0.12
N ASP A 220 -2.65 16.61 -0.50
CA ASP A 220 -2.04 17.27 -1.65
C ASP A 220 -0.77 18.01 -1.19
N ILE A 221 0.38 17.49 -1.63
CA ILE A 221 1.70 18.09 -1.41
C ILE A 221 2.31 18.56 -2.74
N SER A 222 1.48 18.74 -3.77
CA SER A 222 1.90 19.16 -5.12
C SER A 222 2.60 20.51 -5.14
N GLY A 223 2.33 21.39 -4.17
CA GLY A 223 3.02 22.66 -4.00
C GLY A 223 4.53 22.57 -3.73
N LEU A 224 5.05 21.37 -3.46
CA LEU A 224 6.48 21.15 -3.22
C LEU A 224 7.30 20.95 -4.50
N GLY A 225 6.73 21.18 -5.68
CA GLY A 225 7.32 21.15 -7.01
C GLY A 225 8.66 20.41 -7.15
N LEU A 226 8.65 19.23 -7.71
CA LEU A 226 9.86 18.46 -8.00
C LEU A 226 10.28 18.67 -9.46
N THR A 227 11.58 18.89 -9.71
CA THR A 227 12.09 19.06 -11.07
C THR A 227 13.01 17.92 -11.48
N VAL A 228 12.88 17.48 -12.73
CA VAL A 228 13.72 16.45 -13.35
C VAL A 228 14.26 17.01 -14.68
N PRO A 229 15.58 17.02 -14.92
CA PRO A 229 16.66 16.77 -13.96
C PRO A 229 16.81 17.91 -12.94
N GLY A 230 17.35 17.60 -11.78
CA GLY A 230 17.65 18.59 -10.75
C GLY A 230 17.27 18.13 -9.36
N ALA A 231 16.05 18.45 -8.92
CA ALA A 231 15.62 18.10 -7.55
C ALA A 231 15.48 16.60 -7.31
N VAL A 232 15.02 15.82 -8.31
CA VAL A 232 14.89 14.35 -8.18
C VAL A 232 16.17 13.68 -8.62
N VAL A 233 16.76 12.89 -7.73
CA VAL A 233 18.01 12.16 -7.99
C VAL A 233 17.67 10.75 -8.48
N GLY A 234 18.42 10.25 -9.48
CA GLY A 234 18.29 8.88 -9.97
C GLY A 234 16.92 8.57 -10.56
N TYR A 235 16.26 9.56 -11.18
CA TYR A 235 14.93 9.35 -11.73
C TYR A 235 14.92 8.31 -12.85
N ARG A 236 13.83 7.55 -12.87
CA ARG A 236 13.48 6.64 -13.97
C ARG A 236 12.02 6.90 -14.34
N ALA A 237 11.82 7.30 -15.60
CA ALA A 237 10.47 7.34 -16.16
C ALA A 237 10.26 6.08 -17.01
N GLN A 238 9.16 5.40 -16.81
CA GLN A 238 8.82 4.15 -17.50
C GLN A 238 7.42 4.26 -18.06
N TRP A 239 7.28 3.90 -19.32
CA TRP A 239 6.01 3.64 -19.99
C TRP A 239 5.97 2.15 -20.28
N ASP A 240 4.94 1.49 -19.81
CA ASP A 240 4.80 0.05 -19.93
C ASP A 240 3.49 -0.29 -20.61
N SER A 241 3.56 -1.12 -21.62
CA SER A 241 2.41 -1.60 -22.39
C SER A 241 1.99 -3.02 -22.03
N ASP A 242 2.67 -3.68 -21.08
CA ASP A 242 2.38 -5.09 -20.74
C ASP A 242 0.94 -5.29 -20.27
N GLN A 243 0.36 -4.26 -19.65
CA GLN A 243 -1.01 -4.27 -19.19
C GLN A 243 -1.98 -3.57 -20.15
N LEU A 244 -1.47 -3.05 -21.28
CA LEU A 244 -2.31 -2.34 -22.24
C LEU A 244 -3.30 -3.29 -22.89
N ARG A 245 -4.59 -2.95 -22.82
CA ARG A 245 -5.66 -3.74 -23.42
C ARG A 245 -6.79 -2.85 -23.93
N THR A 246 -7.45 -3.31 -24.99
CA THR A 246 -8.65 -2.68 -25.55
C THR A 246 -9.89 -3.50 -25.30
N ARG A 247 -9.72 -4.75 -24.82
CA ARG A 247 -10.82 -5.64 -24.48
C ARG A 247 -10.45 -6.54 -23.30
N THR A 248 -11.33 -6.61 -22.31
CA THR A 248 -11.15 -7.43 -21.12
C THR A 248 -12.27 -8.43 -20.98
N PHE A 249 -11.91 -9.69 -20.79
CA PHE A 249 -12.80 -10.77 -20.40
C PHE A 249 -12.64 -11.00 -18.89
N ALA A 250 -13.64 -10.66 -18.11
CA ALA A 250 -13.67 -11.02 -16.70
C ALA A 250 -14.40 -12.35 -16.52
N VAL A 251 -13.69 -13.34 -15.99
CA VAL A 251 -14.22 -14.68 -15.76
C VAL A 251 -14.45 -14.84 -14.27
N GLY A 252 -15.69 -15.12 -13.89
CA GLY A 252 -16.09 -15.33 -12.50
C GLY A 252 -15.98 -16.78 -12.06
N ASP A 253 -16.58 -17.09 -10.92
CA ASP A 253 -16.68 -18.43 -10.39
C ASP A 253 -18.11 -18.95 -10.43
N LEU A 254 -18.28 -20.27 -10.31
CA LEU A 254 -19.60 -20.88 -10.19
C LEU A 254 -20.12 -20.71 -8.75
N ALA A 255 -21.41 -20.50 -8.63
CA ALA A 255 -22.05 -20.60 -7.31
C ALA A 255 -21.90 -22.02 -6.76
N HIS A 256 -21.76 -22.15 -5.44
CA HIS A 256 -21.55 -23.45 -4.77
C HIS A 256 -22.69 -24.47 -5.03
N ASP A 257 -23.88 -23.98 -5.33
CA ASP A 257 -25.07 -24.77 -5.65
C ASP A 257 -25.32 -24.91 -7.15
N ALA A 258 -24.35 -24.51 -7.98
CA ALA A 258 -24.44 -24.61 -9.43
C ALA A 258 -24.48 -26.08 -9.89
N GLY A 259 -25.38 -26.40 -10.80
CA GLY A 259 -25.48 -27.76 -11.37
C GLY A 259 -24.24 -28.16 -12.17
N GLU A 260 -24.10 -29.46 -12.45
CA GLU A 260 -22.93 -30.02 -13.18
C GLU A 260 -22.71 -29.39 -14.58
N ASP A 261 -23.74 -28.86 -15.20
CA ASP A 261 -23.69 -28.22 -16.53
C ASP A 261 -23.51 -26.69 -16.43
N ALA A 262 -23.31 -26.13 -15.25
CA ALA A 262 -23.18 -24.69 -15.07
C ALA A 262 -21.88 -24.17 -15.70
N VAL A 263 -21.98 -23.05 -16.43
CA VAL A 263 -20.85 -22.39 -17.06
C VAL A 263 -20.44 -21.18 -16.22
N ARG A 264 -19.15 -21.00 -16.02
CA ARG A 264 -18.61 -19.81 -15.32
C ARG A 264 -19.10 -18.53 -15.99
N PRO A 265 -19.56 -17.55 -15.21
CA PRO A 265 -19.98 -16.27 -15.78
C PRO A 265 -18.80 -15.55 -16.41
N VAL A 266 -19.01 -14.98 -17.59
CA VAL A 266 -18.00 -14.21 -18.32
C VAL A 266 -18.62 -12.88 -18.74
N VAL A 267 -17.98 -11.80 -18.36
CA VAL A 267 -18.35 -10.45 -18.79
C VAL A 267 -17.24 -9.85 -19.64
N VAL A 268 -17.63 -9.16 -20.70
CA VAL A 268 -16.69 -8.55 -21.64
C VAL A 268 -16.86 -7.03 -21.58
N ALA A 269 -15.77 -6.33 -21.36
CA ALA A 269 -15.69 -4.88 -21.50
C ALA A 269 -14.80 -4.52 -22.68
N ASP A 270 -15.37 -3.77 -23.63
CA ASP A 270 -14.67 -3.24 -24.80
C ASP A 270 -14.42 -1.73 -24.61
N LEU A 271 -13.16 -1.32 -24.79
CA LEU A 271 -12.76 0.08 -24.86
C LEU A 271 -11.95 0.29 -26.16
N PRO A 272 -12.62 0.34 -27.31
CA PRO A 272 -11.92 0.44 -28.59
C PRO A 272 -11.16 1.77 -28.68
N ASN A 273 -9.88 1.68 -29.01
CA ASN A 273 -9.05 2.82 -29.35
C ASN A 273 -8.68 2.73 -30.82
N PRO A 274 -9.06 3.70 -31.68
CA PRO A 274 -8.80 3.65 -33.11
C PRO A 274 -7.31 3.67 -33.46
N GLU A 275 -6.46 4.09 -32.54
CA GLU A 275 -4.99 4.15 -32.74
C GLU A 275 -4.28 2.85 -32.35
N LEU A 276 -5.01 1.91 -31.71
CA LEU A 276 -4.45 0.65 -31.22
C LEU A 276 -5.10 -0.55 -31.92
N PRO A 277 -4.34 -1.61 -32.15
CA PRO A 277 -4.96 -2.88 -32.54
C PRO A 277 -5.80 -3.41 -31.37
N ARG A 278 -6.66 -4.37 -31.67
CA ARG A 278 -7.38 -5.09 -30.61
C ARG A 278 -6.39 -5.88 -29.77
N LEU A 279 -6.37 -5.58 -28.46
CA LEU A 279 -5.56 -6.22 -27.44
C LEU A 279 -6.51 -6.86 -26.42
N ASP A 280 -6.56 -8.17 -26.42
CA ASP A 280 -7.44 -8.94 -25.54
C ASP A 280 -6.70 -9.39 -24.29
N ALA A 281 -7.39 -9.38 -23.16
CA ALA A 281 -6.90 -9.98 -21.92
C ALA A 281 -8.02 -10.72 -21.20
N VAL A 282 -7.65 -11.74 -20.46
CA VAL A 282 -8.56 -12.53 -19.62
C VAL A 282 -8.12 -12.37 -18.17
N ASP A 283 -9.04 -11.89 -17.35
CA ASP A 283 -8.85 -11.78 -15.91
C ASP A 283 -9.73 -12.81 -15.21
N ASP A 284 -9.10 -13.70 -14.45
CA ASP A 284 -9.79 -14.71 -13.66
C ASP A 284 -10.04 -14.15 -12.24
N TRP A 285 -11.30 -14.15 -11.81
CA TRP A 285 -11.74 -13.61 -10.54
C TRP A 285 -12.40 -14.68 -9.68
N PRO A 286 -11.61 -15.56 -9.04
CA PRO A 286 -12.13 -16.60 -8.16
C PRO A 286 -12.98 -16.01 -7.03
N GLY A 287 -14.05 -16.72 -6.66
CA GLY A 287 -14.99 -16.29 -5.64
C GLY A 287 -15.95 -15.16 -6.05
N THR A 288 -15.96 -14.76 -7.33
CA THR A 288 -16.89 -13.76 -7.86
C THR A 288 -17.97 -14.43 -8.69
N ILE A 289 -19.16 -14.57 -8.13
CA ILE A 289 -20.30 -15.23 -8.77
C ILE A 289 -21.31 -14.24 -9.36
N LEU A 290 -21.30 -12.98 -8.94
CA LEU A 290 -22.23 -11.96 -9.41
C LEU A 290 -21.74 -11.32 -10.70
N GLU A 291 -22.55 -11.41 -11.76
CA GLU A 291 -22.27 -10.83 -13.06
C GLU A 291 -22.10 -9.30 -13.00
N SER A 292 -22.88 -8.61 -12.17
CA SER A 292 -22.74 -7.17 -11.95
C SER A 292 -21.36 -6.79 -11.37
N THR A 293 -20.85 -7.60 -10.46
CA THR A 293 -19.50 -7.40 -9.90
C THR A 293 -18.41 -7.68 -10.94
N LEU A 294 -18.62 -8.68 -11.79
CA LEU A 294 -17.70 -8.95 -12.91
C LEU A 294 -17.71 -7.82 -13.93
N ALA A 295 -18.89 -7.26 -14.23
CA ALA A 295 -19.01 -6.13 -15.16
C ALA A 295 -18.23 -4.91 -14.63
N GLU A 296 -18.40 -4.53 -13.35
CA GLU A 296 -17.63 -3.46 -12.73
C GLU A 296 -16.11 -3.71 -12.81
N ARG A 297 -15.69 -4.95 -12.60
CA ARG A 297 -14.26 -5.33 -12.68
C ARG A 297 -13.73 -5.27 -14.10
N ALA A 298 -14.48 -5.79 -15.07
CA ALA A 298 -14.11 -5.73 -16.46
C ALA A 298 -13.99 -4.30 -16.98
N GLU A 299 -14.97 -3.44 -16.65
CA GLU A 299 -14.94 -2.02 -16.99
C GLU A 299 -13.74 -1.30 -16.33
N THR A 300 -13.50 -1.58 -15.05
CA THR A 300 -12.36 -1.02 -14.30
C THR A 300 -11.04 -1.39 -14.97
N ALA A 301 -10.85 -2.69 -15.25
CA ALA A 301 -9.63 -3.18 -15.89
C ALA A 301 -9.46 -2.57 -17.28
N ALA A 302 -10.51 -2.51 -18.08
CA ALA A 302 -10.47 -1.88 -19.39
C ALA A 302 -10.09 -0.39 -19.31
N GLN A 303 -10.68 0.37 -18.37
CA GLN A 303 -10.40 1.79 -18.23
C GLN A 303 -8.99 2.09 -17.72
N ILE A 304 -8.50 1.34 -16.72
CA ILE A 304 -7.16 1.53 -16.16
C ILE A 304 -6.08 1.18 -17.19
N GLN A 305 -6.33 0.17 -18.00
CA GLN A 305 -5.36 -0.42 -18.90
C GLN A 305 -5.56 0.00 -20.36
N ALA A 306 -6.46 0.94 -20.63
CA ALA A 306 -6.66 1.55 -21.95
C ALA A 306 -5.48 2.44 -22.40
N ILE A 307 -4.64 2.82 -21.48
CA ILE A 307 -3.44 3.64 -21.71
C ILE A 307 -2.21 2.92 -21.15
N PRO A 308 -1.02 3.11 -21.75
CA PRO A 308 0.20 2.56 -21.18
C PRO A 308 0.39 3.01 -19.73
N GLY A 309 0.79 2.08 -18.87
CA GLY A 309 1.17 2.40 -17.51
C GLY A 309 2.31 3.42 -17.50
N GLN A 310 2.14 4.50 -16.76
CA GLN A 310 3.15 5.55 -16.64
C GLN A 310 3.62 5.62 -15.18
N GLN A 311 4.90 5.52 -15.00
CA GLN A 311 5.52 5.50 -13.69
C GLN A 311 6.79 6.33 -13.68
N ILE A 312 6.94 7.15 -12.65
CA ILE A 312 8.20 7.82 -12.37
C ILE A 312 8.68 7.36 -11.00
N SER A 313 9.91 6.90 -10.94
CA SER A 313 10.60 6.59 -9.69
C SER A 313 11.84 7.46 -9.56
N GLY A 314 12.21 7.76 -8.32
CA GLY A 314 13.39 8.55 -8.00
C GLY A 314 13.45 8.89 -6.52
N SER A 315 14.53 9.49 -6.09
CA SER A 315 14.72 9.92 -4.72
C SER A 315 14.46 11.42 -4.59
N PRO A 316 13.77 11.86 -3.52
CA PRO A 316 13.56 13.28 -3.27
C PRO A 316 14.89 13.98 -2.95
N PRO A 317 14.97 15.30 -3.16
CA PRO A 317 16.12 16.08 -2.73
C PRO A 317 16.17 16.19 -1.20
N GLU A 318 17.35 16.50 -0.65
CA GLU A 318 17.52 16.72 0.80
C GLU A 318 16.63 17.87 1.33
N SER A 319 16.29 18.84 0.49
CA SER A 319 15.40 19.94 0.84
C SER A 319 13.92 19.56 0.91
N PHE A 320 13.57 18.34 0.54
CA PHE A 320 12.20 17.84 0.62
C PHE A 320 11.81 17.59 2.09
N PRO A 321 10.52 17.71 2.46
CA PRO A 321 10.09 17.42 3.81
C PRO A 321 10.54 16.04 4.31
N PRO A 322 10.74 15.87 5.62
CA PRO A 322 11.17 14.59 6.18
C PRO A 322 10.21 13.47 5.80
N ILE A 323 10.75 12.27 5.61
CA ILE A 323 10.00 11.07 5.18
C ILE A 323 8.82 10.71 6.10
N THR A 324 8.80 11.23 7.32
CA THR A 324 7.70 11.06 8.28
C THR A 324 6.51 11.97 8.01
N SER A 325 6.64 12.97 7.15
CA SER A 325 5.60 13.97 6.88
C SER A 325 4.70 13.63 5.68
N TYR A 326 5.05 12.60 4.91
CA TYR A 326 4.27 12.17 3.75
C TYR A 326 4.16 10.64 3.68
N GLY A 327 3.25 10.15 2.85
CA GLY A 327 2.99 8.72 2.74
C GLY A 327 2.41 8.29 1.39
N PRO A 328 2.26 6.99 1.16
CA PRO A 328 1.54 6.49 0.00
C PRO A 328 0.14 7.13 -0.08
N GLY A 329 -0.27 7.51 -1.27
CA GLY A 329 -1.53 8.20 -1.50
C GLY A 329 -1.44 9.73 -1.50
N ASP A 330 -0.34 10.32 -1.05
CA ASP A 330 -0.15 11.77 -1.19
C ASP A 330 0.11 12.15 -2.66
N THR A 331 -0.36 13.32 -3.05
CA THR A 331 -0.24 13.83 -4.42
C THR A 331 0.99 14.70 -4.53
N VAL A 332 1.83 14.44 -5.53
CA VAL A 332 3.04 15.22 -5.85
C VAL A 332 2.97 15.75 -7.27
N THR A 333 3.61 16.88 -7.53
CA THR A 333 3.81 17.40 -8.89
C THR A 333 5.27 17.30 -9.26
N ILE A 334 5.55 16.71 -10.42
CA ILE A 334 6.89 16.54 -10.98
C ILE A 334 6.97 17.27 -12.31
N ASN A 335 7.88 18.24 -12.42
CA ASN A 335 8.20 18.92 -13.66
C ASN A 335 9.39 18.23 -14.30
N ALA A 336 9.19 17.54 -15.42
CA ALA A 336 10.21 16.77 -16.08
C ALA A 336 10.58 17.37 -17.44
N VAL A 337 11.87 17.64 -17.64
CA VAL A 337 12.47 17.96 -18.94
C VAL A 337 13.46 16.86 -19.24
N THR A 338 13.14 15.97 -20.16
CA THR A 338 13.95 14.80 -20.48
C THR A 338 14.20 14.73 -21.98
N PRO A 339 15.16 13.91 -22.46
CA PRO A 339 15.30 13.68 -23.90
C PRO A 339 14.01 13.19 -24.59
N LEU A 340 13.13 12.50 -23.84
CA LEU A 340 11.83 12.04 -24.35
C LEU A 340 10.81 13.18 -24.39
N VAL A 341 10.95 14.19 -23.53
CA VAL A 341 10.04 15.34 -23.42
C VAL A 341 10.85 16.62 -23.30
N PRO A 342 11.53 17.03 -24.39
CA PRO A 342 12.43 18.16 -24.36
C PRO A 342 11.73 19.51 -24.14
N ALA A 343 10.45 19.62 -24.49
CA ALA A 343 9.62 20.78 -24.18
C ALA A 343 9.24 20.93 -22.71
N GLY A 344 9.50 19.88 -21.92
CA GLY A 344 9.07 19.79 -20.54
C GLY A 344 7.62 19.33 -20.41
N VAL A 345 7.33 18.66 -19.32
CA VAL A 345 5.98 18.23 -18.97
C VAL A 345 5.82 18.27 -17.46
N GLU A 346 4.65 18.72 -17.03
CA GLU A 346 4.25 18.67 -15.64
C GLU A 346 3.38 17.41 -15.40
N PHE A 347 3.83 16.58 -14.48
CA PHE A 347 3.11 15.40 -14.03
C PHE A 347 2.58 15.63 -12.63
N THR A 348 1.29 15.53 -12.45
CA THR A 348 0.68 15.38 -11.13
C THR A 348 0.29 13.94 -10.93
N GLY A 349 0.90 13.30 -9.96
CA GLY A 349 0.70 11.88 -9.70
C GLY A 349 0.60 11.60 -8.22
N ARG A 350 0.28 10.35 -7.89
CA ARG A 350 0.13 9.88 -6.52
C ARG A 350 1.29 8.96 -6.15
N LEU A 351 1.81 9.14 -4.94
CA LEU A 351 2.77 8.22 -4.36
C LEU A 351 2.10 6.85 -4.18
N GLN A 352 2.48 5.89 -5.00
CA GLN A 352 1.98 4.52 -4.90
C GLN A 352 2.79 3.70 -3.92
N GLN A 353 4.10 3.97 -3.89
CA GLN A 353 5.04 3.22 -3.09
C GLN A 353 6.17 4.12 -2.63
N ILE A 354 6.63 3.89 -1.41
CA ILE A 354 7.83 4.51 -0.84
C ILE A 354 8.70 3.37 -0.32
N GLU A 355 9.90 3.25 -0.88
CA GLU A 355 10.93 2.32 -0.44
C GLU A 355 11.99 3.08 0.35
N VAL A 356 12.40 2.55 1.47
CA VAL A 356 13.45 3.13 2.28
C VAL A 356 14.51 2.10 2.59
N ASN A 357 15.75 2.48 2.33
CA ASN A 357 16.93 1.73 2.74
C ASN A 357 17.71 2.55 3.76
N ALA A 358 17.65 2.15 5.01
CA ALA A 358 18.30 2.90 6.10
C ALA A 358 19.84 2.88 6.00
N ALA A 359 20.44 1.86 5.38
CA ALA A 359 21.89 1.78 5.22
C ALA A 359 22.43 2.86 4.26
N THR A 360 21.64 3.26 3.28
CA THR A 360 22.02 4.31 2.31
C THR A 360 21.43 5.66 2.66
N GLY A 361 20.48 5.73 3.62
CA GLY A 361 19.72 6.93 3.94
C GLY A 361 18.79 7.40 2.83
N VAL A 362 18.60 6.58 1.78
CA VAL A 362 17.86 6.97 0.59
C VAL A 362 16.43 6.45 0.66
N ALA A 363 15.47 7.35 0.49
CA ALA A 363 14.09 7.02 0.18
C ALA A 363 13.89 7.06 -1.33
N THR A 364 13.30 6.03 -1.90
CA THR A 364 12.92 5.99 -3.32
C THR A 364 11.41 5.98 -3.44
N TRP A 365 10.88 6.85 -4.27
CA TRP A 365 9.45 6.92 -4.54
C TRP A 365 9.10 6.26 -5.86
N THR A 366 7.91 5.71 -5.87
CA THR A 366 7.22 5.35 -7.10
C THR A 366 5.95 6.17 -7.19
N VAL A 367 5.88 7.03 -8.17
CA VAL A 367 4.72 7.86 -8.49
C VAL A 367 4.03 7.24 -9.69
N ALA A 368 2.83 6.73 -9.53
CA ALA A 368 2.01 6.37 -10.66
C ALA A 368 1.31 7.62 -11.20
N LEU A 369 1.43 7.83 -12.47
CA LEU A 369 0.76 8.91 -13.19
C LEU A 369 -0.66 8.50 -13.61
N THR A 370 -1.04 7.26 -13.38
CA THR A 370 -2.42 6.81 -13.52
C THR A 370 -3.29 7.55 -12.50
N GLN A 371 -4.12 8.42 -13.00
CA GLN A 371 -5.15 9.05 -12.19
C GLN A 371 -6.11 7.97 -11.68
N PRO A 372 -6.73 8.18 -10.48
CA PRO A 372 -7.82 7.31 -10.05
C PRO A 372 -8.88 7.19 -11.16
N PRO A 373 -9.54 6.04 -11.30
CA PRO A 373 -10.51 5.78 -12.38
C PRO A 373 -11.56 6.86 -12.57
N GLN A 374 -11.97 7.54 -11.50
CA GLN A 374 -12.92 8.64 -11.56
C GLN A 374 -12.39 9.85 -12.34
N ARG A 375 -11.12 10.18 -12.19
CA ARG A 375 -10.47 11.25 -12.98
C ARG A 375 -10.11 10.80 -14.38
N LEU A 376 -9.94 9.49 -14.61
CA LEU A 376 -9.86 8.95 -15.96
C LEU A 376 -11.18 9.17 -16.71
N ARG A 377 -12.34 8.98 -16.07
CA ARG A 377 -13.65 9.29 -16.67
C ARG A 377 -13.79 10.78 -16.98
N GLU A 378 -13.42 11.65 -16.05
CA GLU A 378 -13.42 13.10 -16.26
C GLU A 378 -12.35 13.52 -17.28
N SER A 379 -11.21 12.85 -17.31
CA SER A 379 -10.16 13.04 -18.29
C SER A 379 -10.54 12.48 -19.66
N LEU A 380 -11.15 11.31 -19.75
CA LEU A 380 -11.66 10.74 -21.00
C LEU A 380 -12.92 11.48 -21.48
N ALA A 381 -13.78 11.98 -20.59
CA ALA A 381 -14.95 12.76 -20.93
C ALA A 381 -14.68 14.24 -21.22
N GLY A 382 -13.60 14.79 -20.62
CA GLY A 382 -13.26 16.22 -20.76
C GLY A 382 -11.82 16.51 -21.04
N GLY A 383 -11.01 15.48 -21.15
CA GLY A 383 -9.65 15.75 -21.13
C GLY A 383 -8.62 14.75 -21.47
N LEU A 384 -8.80 13.90 -22.41
CA LEU A 384 -7.69 13.73 -23.35
C LEU A 384 -7.10 15.12 -23.71
N VAL A 385 -7.82 16.15 -23.36
CA VAL A 385 -7.50 17.56 -23.56
C VAL A 385 -6.42 18.10 -22.61
N ARG A 386 -6.03 17.46 -21.49
CA ARG A 386 -5.03 18.05 -20.56
C ARG A 386 -3.72 17.27 -20.35
N LEU A 387 -3.67 15.98 -20.57
CA LEU A 387 -2.43 15.36 -21.10
C LEU A 387 -2.06 16.01 -22.42
N ASP A 388 -2.96 16.51 -22.90
CA ASP A 388 -3.36 17.02 -24.13
C ASP A 388 -2.72 18.33 -24.52
N THR A 389 -2.73 19.34 -23.82
CA THR A 389 -2.20 20.55 -24.43
C THR A 389 -0.69 20.58 -24.42
N ALA A 390 0.00 20.06 -23.44
CA ALA A 390 1.45 19.98 -23.52
C ALA A 390 1.98 18.70 -24.19
N THR A 391 1.31 17.55 -24.00
CA THR A 391 1.80 16.29 -24.58
C THR A 391 1.18 16.02 -25.94
N SER A 392 -0.08 16.37 -26.18
CA SER A 392 -0.70 16.23 -27.48
C SER A 392 -0.27 17.35 -28.43
N ASP A 393 0.04 18.54 -27.95
CA ASP A 393 0.67 19.54 -28.80
C ASP A 393 2.13 19.17 -29.07
N ALA A 394 2.84 18.53 -28.15
CA ALA A 394 4.13 17.91 -28.42
C ALA A 394 4.01 16.71 -29.38
N PHE A 395 2.95 15.91 -29.25
CA PHE A 395 2.62 14.85 -30.21
C PHE A 395 2.15 15.43 -31.56
N ARG A 396 1.29 16.43 -31.57
CA ARG A 396 0.79 17.09 -32.77
C ARG A 396 1.79 18.03 -33.41
N SER A 397 2.66 18.66 -32.64
CA SER A 397 3.74 19.49 -33.16
C SER A 397 4.96 18.72 -33.66
N GLY A 398 4.92 17.40 -33.62
CA GLY A 398 6.02 16.54 -34.06
C GLY A 398 7.20 16.45 -33.11
N GLY A 399 7.06 17.02 -31.88
CA GLY A 399 8.08 16.93 -30.84
C GLY A 399 8.21 15.52 -30.24
N LEU A 400 7.18 14.69 -30.40
CA LEU A 400 7.20 13.27 -30.11
C LEU A 400 6.60 12.48 -31.29
N ARG A 401 7.12 12.72 -32.49
CA ARG A 401 7.03 11.66 -33.50
C ARG A 401 7.95 10.55 -32.98
N ILE A 402 7.37 9.49 -32.45
CA ILE A 402 7.97 8.18 -32.60
C ILE A 402 8.09 8.02 -34.12
N VAL A 403 9.27 8.25 -34.65
CA VAL A 403 9.60 7.85 -36.00
C VAL A 403 9.54 6.32 -35.95
N THR A 404 8.37 5.75 -36.13
CA THR A 404 8.27 4.41 -36.65
C THR A 404 9.07 4.50 -37.96
N GLY A 405 10.25 3.89 -37.97
CA GLY A 405 11.09 3.85 -39.13
C GLY A 405 10.25 3.44 -40.34
N GLY A 406 10.03 4.32 -41.24
CA GLY A 406 9.65 4.07 -42.60
C GLY A 406 10.88 4.27 -43.44
N PRO A 407 10.92 3.63 -44.61
CA PRO A 407 12.03 2.95 -45.25
C PRO A 407 13.25 3.76 -45.47
#